data_f80494c1ae046a4e7549c4f21c5f449b
#
_entry.id   f80494c1ae046a4e7549c4f21c5f449b
#
_cell.length_a   1.000
_cell.length_b   1.000
_cell.length_c   1.000
_cell.angle_alpha   90.00
_cell.angle_beta   90.00
_cell.angle_gamma   90.00
#
_symmetry.space_group_name_H-M   'P 1'
#
loop_
_entity.id
_entity.type
_entity.pdbx_description
1 polymer ?
#
loop_
_entity_poly.entity_id
_entity_poly.type
_entity_poly.pdbx_seq_one_letter_code
_entity_poly.pdbx_strand_id
1 'polypeptide(L)'
;MLFIPLNRNIMKKLLFILMALCSIQAVGAQTLQRVAPEQVGMDSRRLMYTDELIETAIANEEIPGAVLAVVKDGKMAYLKAYGNKRVYPNKEPMTVQTIFDMASCSKTLSTAVCTWILVERGKIRLSDAVNVYIPEFQNWVSEDGKEKKTIRVADLLTHTSGLPSYGPTAQLEEEYGSPNPEGLMKYISTCKRIYKPQTNWTYSCLNFITLQNIIEKVSGKTLREFARENLFDV
;
A
#
# COMPACT_ATOMS: atom_id res chain seq x y z
N MET A 1 -50.13 -37.54 26.45
CA MET A 1 -49.05 -36.84 25.79
C MET A 1 -48.00 -36.47 26.85
N LEU A 2 -46.91 -37.27 26.99
CA LEU A 2 -45.90 -37.08 28.05
C LEU A 2 -44.96 -35.97 27.62
N PHE A 3 -44.99 -34.85 28.35
CA PHE A 3 -43.95 -33.82 28.26
C PHE A 3 -42.72 -34.28 29.06
N ILE A 4 -41.66 -34.68 28.33
CA ILE A 4 -40.34 -34.92 28.96
C ILE A 4 -39.66 -33.56 29.11
N PRO A 5 -39.36 -33.09 30.32
CA PRO A 5 -38.67 -31.81 30.49
C PRO A 5 -37.19 -31.96 30.06
N LEU A 6 -36.81 -31.16 29.07
CA LEU A 6 -35.45 -31.11 28.56
C LEU A 6 -34.50 -30.69 29.66
N ASN A 7 -33.42 -31.45 29.90
CA ASN A 7 -32.46 -31.23 30.96
C ASN A 7 -31.87 -29.81 30.84
N ARG A 8 -31.93 -29.04 31.95
CA ARG A 8 -31.50 -27.64 32.08
C ARG A 8 -30.05 -27.41 31.61
N ASN A 9 -29.18 -28.43 31.73
CA ASN A 9 -27.80 -28.36 31.27
C ASN A 9 -27.68 -28.56 29.75
N ILE A 10 -28.59 -29.34 29.16
CA ILE A 10 -28.67 -29.50 27.69
C ILE A 10 -29.19 -28.21 27.05
N MET A 11 -30.19 -27.57 27.64
CA MET A 11 -30.68 -26.27 27.19
C MET A 11 -29.62 -25.18 27.26
N LYS A 12 -28.82 -25.11 28.33
CA LYS A 12 -27.70 -24.15 28.44
C LYS A 12 -26.63 -24.40 27.39
N LYS A 13 -26.26 -25.66 27.11
CA LYS A 13 -25.31 -26.01 26.07
C LYS A 13 -25.83 -25.67 24.66
N LEU A 14 -27.10 -25.94 24.39
CA LEU A 14 -27.77 -25.55 23.14
C LEU A 14 -27.84 -24.05 22.96
N LEU A 15 -28.14 -23.29 24.02
CA LEU A 15 -28.15 -21.81 23.97
C LEU A 15 -26.75 -21.23 23.73
N PHE A 16 -25.69 -21.84 24.34
CA PHE A 16 -24.31 -21.44 24.11
C PHE A 16 -23.85 -21.76 22.67
N ILE A 17 -24.26 -22.89 22.12
CA ILE A 17 -23.98 -23.28 20.73
C ILE A 17 -24.74 -22.36 19.76
N LEU A 18 -25.98 -22.01 20.06
CA LEU A 18 -26.78 -21.08 19.26
C LEU A 18 -26.19 -19.65 19.30
N MET A 19 -25.73 -19.17 20.47
CA MET A 19 -25.03 -17.89 20.59
C MET A 19 -23.67 -17.90 19.87
N ALA A 20 -22.93 -18.99 19.90
CA ALA A 20 -21.65 -19.15 19.19
C ALA A 20 -21.88 -19.22 17.66
N LEU A 21 -22.98 -19.80 17.18
CA LEU A 21 -23.35 -19.83 15.77
C LEU A 21 -23.84 -18.45 15.25
N CYS A 22 -24.48 -17.63 16.08
CA CYS A 22 -24.88 -16.28 15.73
C CYS A 22 -23.71 -15.27 15.68
N SER A 23 -22.56 -15.60 16.26
CA SER A 23 -21.36 -14.70 16.25
C SER A 23 -20.41 -14.95 15.08
N ILE A 24 -20.67 -15.93 14.20
CA ILE A 24 -19.96 -16.05 12.93
C ILE A 24 -20.64 -15.11 11.93
N GLN A 25 -20.53 -13.81 12.16
CA GLN A 25 -20.66 -12.85 11.08
C GLN A 25 -19.41 -13.05 10.21
N ALA A 26 -19.61 -13.64 9.04
CA ALA A 26 -18.61 -13.61 8.00
C ALA A 26 -18.26 -12.14 7.77
N VAL A 27 -17.06 -11.73 8.21
CA VAL A 27 -16.46 -10.45 7.81
C VAL A 27 -16.05 -10.64 6.35
N GLY A 28 -17.04 -10.72 5.48
CA GLY A 28 -16.82 -10.57 4.06
C GLY A 28 -16.55 -9.09 3.78
N ALA A 29 -15.59 -8.78 2.93
CA ALA A 29 -15.36 -7.42 2.45
C ALA A 29 -16.72 -6.83 2.04
N GLN A 30 -17.20 -5.82 2.78
CA GLN A 30 -18.47 -5.19 2.47
C GLN A 30 -18.31 -4.44 1.15
N THR A 31 -19.00 -4.89 0.11
CA THR A 31 -19.09 -4.12 -1.12
C THR A 31 -19.73 -2.79 -0.81
N LEU A 32 -19.05 -1.69 -1.15
CA LEU A 32 -19.60 -0.34 -0.94
C LEU A 32 -20.96 -0.22 -1.63
N GLN A 33 -21.95 0.26 -0.89
CA GLN A 33 -23.27 0.53 -1.44
C GLN A 33 -23.17 1.56 -2.57
N ARG A 34 -23.68 1.24 -3.73
CA ARG A 34 -23.82 2.20 -4.84
C ARG A 34 -25.02 3.12 -4.59
N VAL A 35 -24.79 4.41 -4.77
CA VAL A 35 -25.81 5.45 -4.58
C VAL A 35 -25.73 6.47 -5.71
N ALA A 36 -26.80 7.23 -5.93
CA ALA A 36 -26.74 8.41 -6.80
C ALA A 36 -25.85 9.48 -6.14
N PRO A 37 -25.06 10.24 -6.93
CA PRO A 37 -24.18 11.29 -6.41
C PRO A 37 -24.88 12.28 -5.46
N GLU A 38 -26.11 12.65 -5.78
CA GLU A 38 -26.93 13.58 -5.00
C GLU A 38 -27.20 13.10 -3.58
N GLN A 39 -27.28 11.79 -3.35
CA GLN A 39 -27.52 11.20 -2.03
C GLN A 39 -26.34 11.40 -1.05
N VAL A 40 -25.18 11.76 -1.58
CA VAL A 40 -23.97 12.10 -0.81
C VAL A 40 -23.54 13.56 -1.04
N GLY A 41 -24.48 14.41 -1.50
CA GLY A 41 -24.24 15.84 -1.70
C GLY A 41 -23.24 16.16 -2.84
N MET A 42 -23.19 15.32 -3.86
CA MET A 42 -22.43 15.55 -5.10
C MET A 42 -23.40 15.89 -6.24
N ASP A 43 -22.93 16.64 -7.23
CA ASP A 43 -23.70 16.99 -8.43
C ASP A 43 -23.25 16.08 -9.58
N SER A 44 -24.18 15.21 -10.06
CA SER A 44 -23.92 14.29 -11.16
C SER A 44 -23.49 15.01 -12.44
N ARG A 45 -24.00 16.22 -12.72
CA ARG A 45 -23.60 17.00 -13.90
C ARG A 45 -22.14 17.43 -13.81
N ARG A 46 -21.63 17.72 -12.59
CA ARG A 46 -20.21 18.04 -12.39
C ARG A 46 -19.32 16.81 -12.58
N LEU A 47 -19.80 15.63 -12.23
CA LEU A 47 -19.08 14.38 -12.49
C LEU A 47 -18.97 14.07 -13.99
N MET A 48 -19.92 14.52 -14.82
CA MET A 48 -19.83 14.36 -16.27
C MET A 48 -18.61 15.08 -16.90
N TYR A 49 -18.09 16.13 -16.28
CA TYR A 49 -16.83 16.75 -16.74
C TYR A 49 -15.64 15.80 -16.62
N THR A 50 -15.67 14.86 -15.68
CA THR A 50 -14.61 13.83 -15.58
C THR A 50 -14.69 12.84 -16.72
N ASP A 51 -15.89 12.54 -17.23
CA ASP A 51 -16.09 11.69 -18.41
C ASP A 51 -15.44 12.35 -19.63
N GLU A 52 -15.75 13.62 -19.87
CA GLU A 52 -15.22 14.39 -20.99
C GLU A 52 -13.68 14.47 -20.95
N LEU A 53 -13.09 14.71 -19.78
CA LEU A 53 -11.64 14.74 -19.60
C LEU A 53 -10.99 13.39 -19.94
N ILE A 54 -11.53 12.30 -19.42
CA ILE A 54 -10.99 10.95 -19.64
C ILE A 54 -11.18 10.54 -21.10
N GLU A 55 -12.36 10.76 -21.67
CA GLU A 55 -12.65 10.43 -23.06
C GLU A 55 -11.78 11.25 -24.04
N THR A 56 -11.50 12.51 -23.70
CA THR A 56 -10.56 13.35 -24.48
C THR A 56 -9.12 12.81 -24.41
N ALA A 57 -8.64 12.43 -23.23
CA ALA A 57 -7.30 11.83 -23.09
C ALA A 57 -7.16 10.51 -23.86
N ILE A 58 -8.23 9.70 -23.91
CA ILE A 58 -8.26 8.47 -24.70
C ILE A 58 -8.27 8.80 -26.20
N ALA A 59 -9.07 9.78 -26.63
CA ALA A 59 -9.15 10.20 -28.03
C ALA A 59 -7.82 10.78 -28.53
N ASN A 60 -7.08 11.46 -27.66
CA ASN A 60 -5.74 11.98 -27.94
C ASN A 60 -4.63 10.91 -27.82
N GLU A 61 -4.98 9.64 -27.55
CA GLU A 61 -4.03 8.53 -27.35
C GLU A 61 -3.05 8.74 -26.16
N GLU A 62 -3.38 9.61 -25.22
CA GLU A 62 -2.56 9.86 -24.02
C GLU A 62 -2.63 8.68 -23.03
N ILE A 63 -3.80 8.02 -22.94
CA ILE A 63 -4.04 6.80 -22.16
C ILE A 63 -4.89 5.81 -22.96
N PRO A 64 -4.70 4.49 -22.79
CA PRO A 64 -5.52 3.50 -23.49
C PRO A 64 -6.93 3.37 -22.92
N GLY A 65 -7.09 3.65 -21.63
CA GLY A 65 -8.35 3.55 -20.90
C GLY A 65 -8.16 3.81 -19.42
N ALA A 66 -9.27 3.88 -18.69
CA ALA A 66 -9.29 4.16 -17.26
C ALA A 66 -10.47 3.51 -16.56
N VAL A 67 -10.40 3.41 -15.23
CA VAL A 67 -11.56 3.21 -14.36
C VAL A 67 -11.56 4.33 -13.34
N LEU A 68 -12.67 5.07 -13.27
CA LEU A 68 -12.88 6.11 -12.25
C LEU A 68 -13.85 5.59 -11.20
N ALA A 69 -13.45 5.66 -9.92
CA ALA A 69 -14.28 5.42 -8.77
C ALA A 69 -14.31 6.64 -7.85
N VAL A 70 -15.48 7.08 -7.43
CA VAL A 70 -15.64 8.14 -6.42
C VAL A 70 -16.43 7.60 -5.25
N VAL A 71 -15.78 7.60 -4.09
CA VAL A 71 -16.37 7.17 -2.81
C VAL A 71 -16.53 8.38 -1.91
N LYS A 72 -17.73 8.56 -1.34
CA LYS A 72 -18.00 9.60 -0.36
C LYS A 72 -18.91 9.04 0.73
N ASP A 73 -18.61 9.37 1.98
CA ASP A 73 -19.36 8.93 3.16
C ASP A 73 -19.56 7.40 3.20
N GLY A 74 -18.51 6.64 2.83
CA GLY A 74 -18.53 5.18 2.78
C GLY A 74 -19.44 4.59 1.68
N LYS A 75 -19.86 5.37 0.68
CA LYS A 75 -20.72 4.95 -0.42
C LYS A 75 -20.06 5.22 -1.78
N MET A 76 -20.28 4.31 -2.73
CA MET A 76 -19.81 4.42 -4.11
C MET A 76 -20.77 5.34 -4.89
N ALA A 77 -20.42 6.61 -5.02
CA ALA A 77 -21.21 7.60 -5.74
C ALA A 77 -21.00 7.56 -7.25
N TYR A 78 -19.83 7.09 -7.71
CA TYR A 78 -19.52 6.99 -9.13
C TYR A 78 -18.55 5.83 -9.39
N LEU A 79 -18.80 5.06 -10.45
CA LEU A 79 -17.91 4.00 -10.91
C LEU A 79 -18.16 3.73 -12.39
N LYS A 80 -17.17 4.06 -13.23
CA LYS A 80 -17.25 3.91 -14.68
C LYS A 80 -15.91 3.48 -15.27
N ALA A 81 -15.97 2.63 -16.28
CA ALA A 81 -14.82 2.21 -17.08
C ALA A 81 -14.85 2.91 -18.45
N TYR A 82 -13.67 3.25 -18.99
CA TYR A 82 -13.49 3.98 -20.22
C TYR A 82 -12.42 3.32 -21.09
N GLY A 83 -12.58 3.35 -22.41
CA GLY A 83 -11.59 2.91 -23.37
C GLY A 83 -11.23 1.43 -23.26
N ASN A 84 -9.96 1.11 -23.37
CA ASN A 84 -9.45 -0.25 -23.45
C ASN A 84 -8.45 -0.55 -22.34
N LYS A 85 -8.47 -1.78 -21.79
CA LYS A 85 -7.44 -2.29 -20.88
C LYS A 85 -6.17 -2.69 -21.62
N ARG A 86 -6.27 -2.93 -22.93
CA ARG A 86 -5.18 -3.28 -23.83
C ARG A 86 -5.51 -2.79 -25.24
N VAL A 87 -4.53 -2.23 -25.93
CA VAL A 87 -4.67 -1.74 -27.31
C VAL A 87 -3.82 -2.54 -28.31
N TYR A 88 -2.83 -3.30 -27.84
CA TYR A 88 -1.94 -4.11 -28.67
C TYR A 88 -1.75 -5.51 -28.05
N PRO A 89 -1.66 -6.61 -28.85
CA PRO A 89 -1.86 -6.66 -30.31
C PRO A 89 -3.32 -6.49 -30.73
N ASN A 90 -4.29 -6.73 -29.85
CA ASN A 90 -5.72 -6.57 -30.09
C ASN A 90 -6.32 -5.66 -29.02
N LYS A 91 -7.30 -4.83 -29.43
CA LYS A 91 -8.05 -4.00 -28.48
C LYS A 91 -8.96 -4.86 -27.62
N GLU A 92 -8.89 -4.67 -26.30
CA GLU A 92 -9.78 -5.28 -25.33
C GLU A 92 -10.42 -4.19 -24.45
N PRO A 93 -11.75 -4.16 -24.33
CA PRO A 93 -12.44 -3.10 -23.60
C PRO A 93 -12.08 -3.11 -22.12
N MET A 94 -11.99 -1.91 -21.53
CA MET A 94 -11.89 -1.72 -20.09
C MET A 94 -13.18 -2.12 -19.40
N THR A 95 -13.08 -2.71 -18.23
CA THR A 95 -14.22 -3.02 -17.35
C THR A 95 -13.90 -2.59 -15.91
N VAL A 96 -14.92 -2.42 -15.09
CA VAL A 96 -14.73 -2.10 -13.67
C VAL A 96 -14.09 -3.24 -12.87
N GLN A 97 -13.99 -4.44 -13.44
CA GLN A 97 -13.30 -5.60 -12.87
C GLN A 97 -11.88 -5.77 -13.41
N THR A 98 -11.42 -4.88 -14.29
CA THR A 98 -10.05 -4.94 -14.82
C THR A 98 -9.04 -4.81 -13.67
N ILE A 99 -8.08 -5.73 -13.65
CA ILE A 99 -6.99 -5.72 -12.67
C ILE A 99 -5.90 -4.79 -13.18
N PHE A 100 -5.45 -3.87 -12.32
CA PHE A 100 -4.40 -2.91 -12.61
C PHE A 100 -3.11 -3.29 -11.89
N ASP A 101 -1.97 -3.07 -12.56
CA ASP A 101 -0.71 -2.93 -11.87
C ASP A 101 -0.74 -1.61 -11.07
N MET A 102 -0.66 -1.71 -9.77
CA MET A 102 -0.74 -0.56 -8.87
C MET A 102 0.53 0.30 -8.87
N ALA A 103 1.61 -0.19 -9.48
CA ALA A 103 2.90 0.49 -9.54
C ALA A 103 3.26 1.15 -8.19
N SER A 104 3.57 2.45 -8.18
CA SER A 104 3.95 3.15 -6.95
C SER A 104 2.81 3.37 -5.95
N CYS A 105 1.55 3.18 -6.31
CA CYS A 105 0.46 3.16 -5.34
C CYS A 105 0.65 2.03 -4.29
N SER A 106 1.38 0.96 -4.64
CA SER A 106 1.77 -0.10 -3.73
C SER A 106 2.55 0.40 -2.51
N LYS A 107 3.31 1.50 -2.66
CA LYS A 107 4.02 2.12 -1.53
C LYS A 107 3.05 2.55 -0.44
N THR A 108 1.97 3.23 -0.82
CA THR A 108 0.97 3.71 0.12
C THR A 108 0.05 2.60 0.58
N LEU A 109 -0.49 1.80 -0.35
CA LEU A 109 -1.52 0.79 -0.05
C LEU A 109 -0.96 -0.45 0.66
N SER A 110 0.33 -0.74 0.55
CA SER A 110 0.97 -1.90 1.17
C SER A 110 2.07 -1.51 2.14
N THR A 111 3.22 -1.01 1.65
CA THR A 111 4.41 -0.80 2.48
C THR A 111 4.18 0.18 3.63
N ALA A 112 3.56 1.33 3.37
CA ALA A 112 3.27 2.31 4.42
C ALA A 112 2.29 1.74 5.45
N VAL A 113 1.20 1.10 5.02
CA VAL A 113 0.22 0.50 5.94
C VAL A 113 0.86 -0.62 6.77
N CYS A 114 1.67 -1.49 6.17
CA CYS A 114 2.41 -2.53 6.91
C CYS A 114 3.39 -1.92 7.93
N THR A 115 4.03 -0.80 7.60
CA THR A 115 4.86 -0.06 8.56
C THR A 115 4.00 0.45 9.73
N TRP A 116 2.83 1.04 9.46
CA TRP A 116 1.90 1.50 10.49
C TRP A 116 1.40 0.38 11.39
N ILE A 117 1.07 -0.79 10.84
CA ILE A 117 0.70 -1.97 11.63
C ILE A 117 1.81 -2.35 12.61
N LEU A 118 3.07 -2.30 12.18
CA LEU A 118 4.21 -2.58 13.07
C LEU A 118 4.46 -1.47 14.08
N VAL A 119 4.15 -0.21 13.74
CA VAL A 119 4.18 0.92 14.70
C VAL A 119 3.11 0.74 15.76
N GLU A 120 1.87 0.43 15.38
CA GLU A 120 0.76 0.16 16.30
C GLU A 120 1.09 -0.99 17.27
N ARG A 121 1.77 -2.03 16.77
CA ARG A 121 2.24 -3.16 17.59
C ARG A 121 3.49 -2.85 18.42
N GLY A 122 3.99 -1.63 18.39
CA GLY A 122 5.20 -1.21 19.14
C GLY A 122 6.51 -1.87 18.66
N LYS A 123 6.53 -2.43 17.44
CA LYS A 123 7.71 -3.09 16.86
C LYS A 123 8.64 -2.13 16.13
N ILE A 124 8.10 -1.02 15.62
CA ILE A 124 8.80 0.06 14.93
C ILE A 124 8.35 1.38 15.56
N ARG A 125 9.27 2.35 15.67
CA ARG A 125 8.93 3.74 15.99
C ARG A 125 9.32 4.63 14.82
N LEU A 126 8.51 5.62 14.51
CA LEU A 126 8.83 6.59 13.46
C LEU A 126 10.12 7.36 13.74
N SER A 127 10.43 7.56 15.01
CA SER A 127 11.65 8.23 15.49
C SER A 127 12.89 7.36 15.48
N ASP A 128 12.77 6.05 15.29
CA ASP A 128 13.92 5.16 15.30
C ASP A 128 14.85 5.44 14.11
N ALA A 129 16.15 5.38 14.36
CA ALA A 129 17.14 5.45 13.32
C ALA A 129 17.07 4.19 12.44
N VAL A 130 17.22 4.34 11.12
CA VAL A 130 17.16 3.22 10.17
C VAL A 130 18.21 2.15 10.51
N ASN A 131 19.38 2.56 10.97
CA ASN A 131 20.47 1.63 11.34
C ASN A 131 20.22 0.81 12.62
N VAL A 132 19.12 1.05 13.34
CA VAL A 132 18.65 0.14 14.40
C VAL A 132 18.20 -1.19 13.79
N TYR A 133 17.61 -1.14 12.61
CA TYR A 133 17.09 -2.31 11.88
C TYR A 133 18.05 -2.83 10.82
N ILE A 134 18.82 -1.93 10.22
CA ILE A 134 19.80 -2.20 9.16
C ILE A 134 21.15 -1.62 9.60
N PRO A 135 21.95 -2.35 10.38
CA PRO A 135 23.18 -1.82 11.01
C PRO A 135 24.16 -1.18 10.03
N GLU A 136 24.25 -1.69 8.82
CA GLU A 136 25.11 -1.20 7.73
C GLU A 136 24.60 0.10 7.07
N PHE A 137 23.37 0.53 7.36
CA PHE A 137 22.78 1.73 6.76
C PHE A 137 23.45 3.00 7.28
N GLN A 138 24.14 3.70 6.39
CA GLN A 138 24.88 4.92 6.73
C GLN A 138 23.93 6.12 6.84
N ASN A 139 24.14 6.90 7.90
CA ASN A 139 23.51 8.19 8.08
C ASN A 139 24.13 9.24 7.15
N TRP A 140 23.49 10.39 7.04
CA TRP A 140 24.05 11.51 6.30
C TRP A 140 25.24 12.12 7.05
N VAL A 141 26.28 12.49 6.29
CA VAL A 141 27.47 13.21 6.77
C VAL A 141 27.75 14.34 5.79
N SER A 142 28.08 15.54 6.32
CA SER A 142 28.49 16.67 5.49
C SER A 142 29.78 16.36 4.72
N GLU A 143 30.05 17.09 3.64
CA GLU A 143 31.24 16.87 2.81
C GLU A 143 32.55 17.08 3.57
N ASP A 144 32.55 18.00 4.55
CA ASP A 144 33.71 18.24 5.44
C ASP A 144 33.77 17.26 6.63
N GLY A 145 32.84 16.35 6.75
CA GLY A 145 32.76 15.32 7.80
C GLY A 145 32.39 15.83 9.19
N LYS A 146 32.12 17.14 9.35
CA LYS A 146 31.90 17.74 10.67
C LYS A 146 30.48 17.60 11.17
N GLU A 147 29.51 17.52 10.26
CA GLU A 147 28.10 17.41 10.61
C GLU A 147 27.57 16.01 10.26
N LYS A 148 26.79 15.45 11.18
CA LYS A 148 26.12 14.16 10.98
C LYS A 148 24.63 14.32 11.27
N LYS A 149 23.76 13.71 10.46
CA LYS A 149 22.31 13.68 10.69
C LYS A 149 21.78 12.26 10.54
N THR A 150 21.10 11.81 11.58
CA THR A 150 20.46 10.49 11.61
C THR A 150 19.27 10.47 10.66
N ILE A 151 19.17 9.42 9.85
CA ILE A 151 18.02 9.13 9.01
C ILE A 151 17.09 8.22 9.80
N ARG A 152 15.81 8.61 9.90
CA ARG A 152 14.78 7.94 10.69
C ARG A 152 13.76 7.25 9.79
N VAL A 153 12.99 6.33 10.37
CA VAL A 153 11.88 5.67 9.67
C VAL A 153 10.91 6.70 9.09
N ALA A 154 10.60 7.77 9.82
CA ALA A 154 9.77 8.87 9.33
C ALA A 154 10.33 9.52 8.05
N ASP A 155 11.65 9.68 7.94
CA ASP A 155 12.28 10.32 6.77
C ASP A 155 12.16 9.46 5.51
N LEU A 156 12.09 8.14 5.66
CA LEU A 156 11.81 7.22 4.56
C LEU A 156 10.36 7.35 4.08
N LEU A 157 9.39 7.34 5.01
CA LEU A 157 7.97 7.46 4.69
C LEU A 157 7.61 8.78 4.01
N THR A 158 8.31 9.86 4.36
CA THR A 158 8.05 11.21 3.87
C THR A 158 8.94 11.64 2.71
N HIS A 159 9.85 10.77 2.23
CA HIS A 159 10.81 11.09 1.17
C HIS A 159 11.76 12.26 1.51
N THR A 160 12.13 12.39 2.78
CA THR A 160 13.03 13.44 3.28
C THR A 160 14.38 12.90 3.77
N SER A 161 14.69 11.64 3.46
CA SER A 161 15.92 10.95 3.91
C SER A 161 17.20 11.43 3.25
N GLY A 162 17.12 12.08 2.08
CA GLY A 162 18.26 12.40 1.24
C GLY A 162 18.75 11.24 0.37
N LEU A 163 18.06 10.10 0.33
CA LEU A 163 18.37 9.03 -0.64
C LEU A 163 18.08 9.50 -2.08
N PRO A 164 18.89 9.09 -3.09
CA PRO A 164 18.59 9.36 -4.49
C PRO A 164 17.29 8.67 -4.92
N SER A 165 16.67 9.15 -6.00
CA SER A 165 15.37 8.64 -6.48
C SER A 165 15.43 7.16 -6.85
N TYR A 166 16.52 6.72 -7.48
CA TYR A 166 16.74 5.35 -7.96
C TYR A 166 18.20 4.92 -7.72
N GLY A 167 18.43 3.61 -7.76
CA GLY A 167 19.79 3.06 -7.82
C GLY A 167 20.33 3.02 -9.27
N PRO A 168 21.63 2.87 -9.47
CA PRO A 168 22.25 2.69 -10.77
C PRO A 168 22.02 1.25 -11.27
N THR A 169 20.84 0.98 -11.79
CA THR A 169 20.34 -0.38 -12.10
C THR A 169 21.29 -1.17 -12.99
N ALA A 170 21.78 -0.56 -14.08
CA ALA A 170 22.70 -1.24 -15.00
C ALA A 170 24.01 -1.64 -14.33
N GLN A 171 24.60 -0.75 -13.51
CA GLN A 171 25.82 -1.04 -12.77
C GLN A 171 25.60 -2.15 -11.73
N LEU A 172 24.47 -2.12 -11.03
CA LEU A 172 24.13 -3.16 -10.04
C LEU A 172 23.86 -4.52 -10.69
N GLU A 173 23.27 -4.52 -11.89
CA GLU A 173 23.07 -5.75 -12.67
C GLU A 173 24.39 -6.33 -13.14
N GLU A 174 25.32 -5.51 -13.59
CA GLU A 174 26.67 -5.93 -13.99
C GLU A 174 27.48 -6.49 -12.80
N GLU A 175 27.42 -5.82 -11.64
CA GLU A 175 28.20 -6.18 -10.45
C GLU A 175 27.62 -7.39 -9.71
N TYR A 176 26.31 -7.51 -9.61
CA TYR A 176 25.63 -8.49 -8.76
C TYR A 176 24.70 -9.45 -9.51
N GLY A 177 24.47 -9.27 -10.80
CA GLY A 177 23.45 -9.98 -11.58
C GLY A 177 22.03 -9.46 -11.33
N SER A 178 21.04 -10.02 -12.05
CA SER A 178 19.64 -9.61 -11.95
C SER A 178 18.72 -10.82 -11.79
N PRO A 179 17.71 -10.78 -10.88
CA PRO A 179 17.48 -9.75 -9.86
C PRO A 179 18.42 -9.93 -8.65
N ASN A 180 18.93 -8.83 -8.06
CA ASN A 180 19.75 -8.89 -6.86
C ASN A 180 19.31 -7.91 -5.77
N PRO A 181 18.37 -8.30 -4.90
CA PRO A 181 17.89 -7.45 -3.80
C PRO A 181 18.99 -7.16 -2.76
N GLU A 182 19.95 -8.07 -2.53
CA GLU A 182 21.03 -7.86 -1.57
C GLU A 182 22.02 -6.81 -2.05
N GLY A 183 22.44 -6.87 -3.32
CA GLY A 183 23.28 -5.85 -3.95
C GLY A 183 22.62 -4.47 -3.92
N LEU A 184 21.33 -4.40 -4.20
CA LEU A 184 20.58 -3.15 -4.11
C LEU A 184 20.55 -2.61 -2.68
N MET A 185 20.33 -3.45 -1.68
CA MET A 185 20.35 -3.03 -0.28
C MET A 185 21.73 -2.59 0.18
N LYS A 186 22.80 -3.23 -0.29
CA LYS A 186 24.18 -2.80 -0.04
C LYS A 186 24.42 -1.40 -0.62
N TYR A 187 24.00 -1.16 -1.87
CA TYR A 187 24.06 0.16 -2.48
C TYR A 187 23.26 1.20 -1.66
N ILE A 188 22.01 0.91 -1.33
CA ILE A 188 21.15 1.82 -0.55
C ILE A 188 21.79 2.18 0.79
N SER A 189 22.39 1.20 1.46
CA SER A 189 23.01 1.39 2.76
C SER A 189 24.23 2.33 2.72
N THR A 190 24.97 2.36 1.61
CA THR A 190 26.26 3.06 1.51
C THR A 190 26.26 4.26 0.55
N CYS A 191 25.27 4.40 -0.35
CA CYS A 191 25.27 5.46 -1.35
C CYS A 191 25.27 6.87 -0.72
N LYS A 192 25.86 7.84 -1.40
CA LYS A 192 25.86 9.24 -0.97
C LYS A 192 24.43 9.77 -0.84
N ARG A 193 24.13 10.44 0.27
CA ARG A 193 22.87 11.17 0.46
C ARG A 193 22.97 12.50 -0.28
N ILE A 194 21.96 12.83 -1.10
CA ILE A 194 22.01 14.01 -1.99
C ILE A 194 21.76 15.33 -1.28
N TYR A 195 21.22 15.29 -0.04
CA TYR A 195 21.05 16.43 0.84
C TYR A 195 20.96 15.96 2.31
N LYS A 196 21.08 16.90 3.25
CA LYS A 196 20.86 16.67 4.67
C LYS A 196 19.40 16.30 4.93
N PRO A 197 19.11 15.20 5.64
CA PRO A 197 17.73 14.76 5.93
C PRO A 197 16.88 15.89 6.52
N GLN A 198 15.62 15.94 6.08
CA GLN A 198 14.62 16.95 6.48
C GLN A 198 14.85 18.38 5.98
N THR A 199 15.86 18.62 5.13
CA THR A 199 16.07 19.97 4.54
C THR A 199 15.51 20.10 3.13
N ASN A 200 15.19 18.98 2.48
CA ASN A 200 14.61 18.95 1.14
C ASN A 200 13.73 17.70 0.99
N TRP A 201 13.02 17.62 -0.12
CA TRP A 201 12.17 16.50 -0.51
C TRP A 201 12.56 15.97 -1.88
N THR A 202 12.70 14.65 -1.99
CA THR A 202 12.94 13.98 -3.26
C THR A 202 12.25 12.63 -3.24
N TYR A 203 11.31 12.42 -4.15
CA TYR A 203 10.67 11.11 -4.30
C TYR A 203 11.73 10.05 -4.59
N SER A 204 11.79 9.02 -3.75
CA SER A 204 12.79 7.97 -3.83
C SER A 204 12.16 6.59 -3.66
N CYS A 205 12.31 5.74 -4.67
CA CYS A 205 11.94 4.33 -4.57
C CYS A 205 12.79 3.61 -3.51
N LEU A 206 14.04 4.06 -3.31
CA LEU A 206 14.96 3.45 -2.35
C LEU A 206 14.48 3.58 -0.91
N ASN A 207 13.74 4.64 -0.58
CA ASN A 207 13.10 4.79 0.74
C ASN A 207 12.15 3.62 1.04
N PHE A 208 11.31 3.26 0.10
CA PHE A 208 10.30 2.22 0.30
C PHE A 208 10.87 0.81 0.19
N ILE A 209 11.96 0.61 -0.57
CA ILE A 209 12.74 -0.64 -0.54
C ILE A 209 13.40 -0.80 0.83
N THR A 210 13.92 0.28 1.42
CA THR A 210 14.46 0.26 2.79
C THR A 210 13.37 -0.09 3.82
N LEU A 211 12.17 0.51 3.71
CA LEU A 211 11.02 0.19 4.56
C LEU A 211 10.59 -1.27 4.43
N GLN A 212 10.53 -1.81 3.20
CA GLN A 212 10.29 -3.23 2.97
C GLN A 212 11.29 -4.09 3.74
N ASN A 213 12.58 -3.80 3.63
CA ASN A 213 13.62 -4.55 4.33
C ASN A 213 13.47 -4.48 5.87
N ILE A 214 13.10 -3.30 6.40
CA ILE A 214 12.79 -3.14 7.84
C ILE A 214 11.59 -4.02 8.23
N ILE A 215 10.50 -3.99 7.46
CA ILE A 215 9.31 -4.81 7.73
C ILE A 215 9.68 -6.29 7.76
N GLU A 216 10.44 -6.77 6.78
CA GLU A 216 10.86 -8.16 6.67
C GLU A 216 11.75 -8.59 7.83
N LYS A 217 12.73 -7.76 8.22
CA LYS A 217 13.58 -8.03 9.40
C LYS A 217 12.82 -8.05 10.72
N VAL A 218 11.87 -7.14 10.90
CA VAL A 218 11.11 -7.01 12.15
C VAL A 218 10.03 -8.08 12.27
N SER A 219 9.39 -8.44 11.17
CA SER A 219 8.31 -9.43 11.15
C SER A 219 8.78 -10.87 10.98
N GLY A 220 9.97 -11.08 10.42
CA GLY A 220 10.46 -12.40 10.02
C GLY A 220 9.75 -12.98 8.80
N LYS A 221 8.98 -12.18 8.06
CA LYS A 221 8.19 -12.56 6.89
C LYS A 221 8.53 -11.65 5.72
N THR A 222 8.35 -12.14 4.50
CA THR A 222 8.38 -11.25 3.34
C THR A 222 7.27 -10.20 3.43
N LEU A 223 7.48 -9.02 2.83
CA LEU A 223 6.43 -7.99 2.78
C LEU A 223 5.12 -8.54 2.22
N ARG A 224 5.20 -9.40 1.19
CA ARG A 224 4.02 -10.04 0.59
C ARG A 224 3.24 -10.88 1.59
N GLU A 225 3.93 -11.75 2.34
CA GLU A 225 3.29 -12.60 3.36
C GLU A 225 2.71 -11.75 4.49
N PHE A 226 3.48 -10.78 4.98
CA PHE A 226 3.03 -9.90 6.05
C PHE A 226 1.80 -9.07 5.63
N ALA A 227 1.79 -8.50 4.42
CA ALA A 227 0.68 -7.74 3.90
C ALA A 227 -0.57 -8.62 3.68
N ARG A 228 -0.42 -9.83 3.15
CA ARG A 228 -1.54 -10.76 3.02
C ARG A 228 -2.20 -11.05 4.35
N GLU A 229 -1.42 -11.47 5.33
CA GLU A 229 -1.94 -11.91 6.63
C GLU A 229 -2.53 -10.77 7.48
N ASN A 230 -2.08 -9.53 7.29
CA ASN A 230 -2.41 -8.42 8.19
C ASN A 230 -3.19 -7.29 7.54
N LEU A 231 -3.37 -7.31 6.23
CA LEU A 231 -4.01 -6.23 5.47
C LEU A 231 -5.00 -6.73 4.42
N PHE A 232 -4.62 -7.73 3.59
CA PHE A 232 -5.43 -8.07 2.41
C PHE A 232 -6.34 -9.28 2.63
N ASP A 233 -5.96 -10.22 3.49
CA ASP A 233 -6.73 -11.44 3.77
C ASP A 233 -7.56 -11.33 5.08
N VAL A 234 -7.70 -10.12 5.65
CA VAL A 234 -8.44 -9.83 6.89
C VAL A 234 -9.77 -9.15 6.64
#